data_789b2bef46474ac4a71703474f098054
#
_entry.id   789b2bef46474ac4a71703474f098054
#
_cell.length_a   1.000
_cell.length_b   1.000
_cell.length_c   1.000
_cell.angle_alpha   90.00
_cell.angle_beta   90.00
_cell.angle_gamma   90.00
#
_symmetry.space_group_name_H-M   'P 1'
#
loop_
_entity.id
_entity.type
_entity.pdbx_description
1 polymer ?
#
loop_
_entity_poly.entity_id
_entity_poly.type
_entity_poly.pdbx_seq_one_letter_code
_entity_poly.pdbx_strand_id
1 'polypeptide(L)'
;MNFKTAKMMTKYRVCMTFMSILLLLFHFVFLFSCGKLPEKTFAFSDNLRIDSLEHMAMDSIYRNPRYAHSALDEALSLTKDSDKYYKLLAAKSQIYFANSVYDSGFVLHRSIIDYCDRVPMSPKIHGLLGTLKNTVGNYYSFLDKTDSALLCYSEAYQEIRQSEMEHKIPDIYINIADIYARKGAYDQRARYFRQALFVSDSLGIMDRMSFPIYFGLGETYMELRDFDLSDHFYRLAEKELDSRNLSEKFTFCNSRGNYYYYKEEYAEALPWFLKAREVVRPTHMDFYTNVCEINLGEIYLCMDQLDSARFYLEKGFRYFHTYNNKTALYHLTTLKASLALKEGNSGLAYQLLRSYTDTVGIDPKMVVIRNKNLQNYFATTGDFRRAYEYQTKNSVIENNIRSE
;
A
#
# COMPACT_ATOMS: atom_id res chain seq x y z
N MET A 1 -22.83 0.90 -9.61
CA MET A 1 -21.64 0.78 -8.76
C MET A 1 -22.12 0.53 -7.34
N ASN A 2 -21.81 -0.65 -6.77
CA ASN A 2 -22.51 -1.22 -5.62
C ASN A 2 -22.11 -0.50 -4.32
N PHE A 3 -23.06 -0.25 -3.43
CA PHE A 3 -22.91 0.40 -2.10
C PHE A 3 -21.79 -0.22 -1.24
N LYS A 4 -21.41 -1.48 -1.50
CA LYS A 4 -20.27 -2.17 -0.86
C LYS A 4 -18.91 -1.61 -1.28
N THR A 5 -18.76 -1.14 -2.51
CA THR A 5 -17.51 -0.54 -3.02
C THR A 5 -17.27 0.84 -2.44
N ALA A 6 -18.34 1.61 -2.23
CA ALA A 6 -18.22 2.92 -1.59
C ALA A 6 -17.87 2.81 -0.10
N LYS A 7 -18.39 1.78 0.60
CA LYS A 7 -18.09 1.53 2.02
C LYS A 7 -16.67 0.97 2.24
N MET A 8 -16.10 0.36 1.19
CA MET A 8 -14.71 -0.14 1.17
C MET A 8 -13.71 1.02 1.01
N MET A 9 -14.06 2.03 0.21
CA MET A 9 -13.20 3.20 -0.03
C MET A 9 -13.10 4.15 1.17
N THR A 10 -14.09 4.17 2.06
CA THR A 10 -14.09 4.99 3.28
C THR A 10 -13.16 4.47 4.38
N LYS A 11 -12.65 3.24 4.27
CA LYS A 11 -11.68 2.69 5.23
C LYS A 11 -10.23 2.94 4.87
N TYR A 12 -9.95 3.42 3.66
CA TYR A 12 -8.59 3.75 3.27
C TYR A 12 -8.25 5.13 3.81
N ARG A 13 -7.37 5.17 4.77
CA ARG A 13 -6.77 6.41 5.25
C ARG A 13 -6.10 7.10 4.06
N VAL A 14 -6.72 8.14 3.54
CA VAL A 14 -6.06 9.06 2.62
C VAL A 14 -5.14 9.91 3.49
N CYS A 15 -3.99 9.36 3.73
CA CYS A 15 -2.97 10.12 4.38
C CYS A 15 -1.98 10.58 3.34
N MET A 16 -2.08 11.82 2.96
CA MET A 16 -1.09 12.46 2.13
C MET A 16 0.20 12.68 2.82
N THR A 17 0.11 12.99 4.02
CA THR A 17 1.30 13.14 4.80
C THR A 17 1.85 11.81 5.24
N PHE A 18 1.13 10.68 5.14
CA PHE A 18 1.71 9.44 5.62
C PHE A 18 1.02 8.17 5.27
N MET A 19 1.68 7.40 4.59
CA MET A 19 2.08 6.01 4.71
C MET A 19 1.04 4.89 4.79
N SER A 20 -0.22 5.10 5.08
CA SER A 20 -1.16 3.99 5.20
C SER A 20 -1.74 3.52 3.87
N ILE A 21 -1.60 4.31 2.80
CA ILE A 21 -2.11 3.96 1.46
C ILE A 21 -1.14 3.02 0.73
N LEU A 22 0.12 3.01 1.11
CA LEU A 22 1.17 2.34 0.37
C LEU A 22 1.13 0.82 0.46
N LEU A 23 0.67 0.29 1.56
CA LEU A 23 0.70 -1.14 1.84
C LEU A 23 -0.45 -1.93 1.25
N LEU A 24 -1.55 -1.26 0.95
CA LEU A 24 -2.69 -1.85 0.25
C LEU A 24 -2.54 -1.81 -1.27
N LEU A 25 -1.57 -1.05 -1.79
CA LEU A 25 -1.31 -0.87 -3.21
C LEU A 25 -0.55 -2.03 -3.87
N PHE A 26 0.09 -2.88 -3.10
CA PHE A 26 0.64 -4.13 -3.63
C PHE A 26 -0.44 -5.08 -4.18
N HIS A 27 -1.71 -4.81 -3.90
CA HIS A 27 -2.81 -5.72 -4.25
C HIS A 27 -3.78 -5.21 -5.32
N PHE A 28 -3.68 -3.96 -5.76
CA PHE A 28 -4.61 -3.44 -6.77
C PHE A 28 -3.91 -2.55 -7.78
N VAL A 29 -3.94 -2.94 -8.95
CA VAL A 29 -3.88 -2.27 -10.24
C VAL A 29 -2.89 -2.87 -11.20
N PHE A 30 -3.42 -3.61 -12.15
CA PHE A 30 -2.92 -3.59 -13.53
C PHE A 30 -4.00 -3.98 -14.53
N LEU A 31 -4.40 -3.05 -15.35
CA LEU A 31 -5.05 -3.30 -16.62
C LEU A 31 -4.27 -2.54 -17.71
N PHE A 32 -3.97 -3.30 -18.76
CA PHE A 32 -3.53 -2.90 -20.10
C PHE A 32 -2.06 -2.58 -20.35
N SER A 33 -1.39 -3.59 -20.91
CA SER A 33 -0.52 -3.40 -22.06
C SER A 33 -0.74 -4.58 -22.99
N CYS A 34 -1.35 -4.33 -24.14
CA CYS A 34 -1.50 -5.28 -25.22
C CYS A 34 -0.17 -5.35 -25.98
N GLY A 35 0.73 -6.26 -25.58
CA GLY A 35 1.89 -6.65 -26.36
C GLY A 35 1.65 -8.04 -26.94
N LYS A 36 1.62 -8.18 -28.27
CA LYS A 36 1.57 -9.48 -28.95
C LYS A 36 2.78 -10.32 -28.52
N LEU A 37 2.53 -11.46 -27.89
CA LEU A 37 3.53 -12.48 -27.62
C LEU A 37 3.97 -13.15 -28.92
N PRO A 38 5.27 -13.46 -29.11
CA PRO A 38 5.72 -14.24 -30.26
C PRO A 38 5.31 -15.71 -30.10
N GLU A 39 4.57 -16.23 -31.08
CA GLU A 39 4.35 -17.66 -31.24
C GLU A 39 5.68 -18.36 -31.55
N LYS A 40 6.24 -19.06 -30.57
CA LYS A 40 7.16 -20.15 -30.80
C LYS A 40 6.63 -21.39 -30.11
N THR A 41 6.05 -22.26 -30.90
CA THR A 41 5.67 -23.61 -30.54
C THR A 41 6.93 -24.46 -30.31
N PHE A 42 7.36 -24.58 -29.06
CA PHE A 42 8.19 -25.68 -28.65
C PHE A 42 7.28 -26.71 -27.93
N ALA A 43 7.38 -27.97 -28.32
CA ALA A 43 6.75 -29.08 -27.62
C ALA A 43 7.46 -29.25 -26.26
N PHE A 44 7.01 -28.54 -25.22
CA PHE A 44 7.44 -28.74 -23.84
C PHE A 44 6.83 -30.04 -23.32
N SER A 45 7.58 -30.79 -22.48
CA SER A 45 6.97 -31.85 -21.66
C SER A 45 5.81 -31.26 -20.85
N ASP A 46 4.74 -32.03 -20.61
CA ASP A 46 3.56 -31.55 -19.87
C ASP A 46 3.93 -30.86 -18.54
N ASN A 47 4.95 -31.34 -17.83
CA ASN A 47 5.42 -30.75 -16.59
C ASN A 47 5.99 -29.33 -16.78
N LEU A 48 6.83 -29.12 -17.80
CA LEU A 48 7.38 -27.78 -18.09
C LEU A 48 6.28 -26.82 -18.52
N ARG A 49 5.28 -27.31 -19.24
CA ARG A 49 4.11 -26.50 -19.60
C ARG A 49 3.29 -26.10 -18.39
N ILE A 50 3.04 -27.01 -17.45
CA ILE A 50 2.34 -26.74 -16.19
C ILE A 50 3.09 -25.69 -15.37
N ASP A 51 4.42 -25.81 -15.21
CA ASP A 51 5.22 -24.85 -14.46
C ASP A 51 5.21 -23.46 -15.13
N SER A 52 5.30 -23.41 -16.45
CA SER A 52 5.19 -22.17 -17.21
C SER A 52 3.84 -21.50 -17.04
N LEU A 53 2.74 -22.27 -17.09
CA LEU A 53 1.38 -21.76 -16.89
C LEU A 53 1.18 -21.24 -15.46
N GLU A 54 1.68 -21.95 -14.44
CA GLU A 54 1.68 -21.50 -13.04
C GLU A 54 2.40 -20.15 -12.91
N HIS A 55 3.60 -20.05 -13.45
CA HIS A 55 4.39 -18.81 -13.40
C HIS A 55 3.69 -17.65 -14.10
N MET A 56 3.22 -17.86 -15.33
CA MET A 56 2.48 -16.83 -16.09
C MET A 56 1.20 -16.40 -15.37
N ALA A 57 0.49 -17.33 -14.71
CA ALA A 57 -0.71 -17.02 -13.94
C ALA A 57 -0.37 -16.13 -12.74
N MET A 58 0.67 -16.47 -11.99
CA MET A 58 1.09 -15.68 -10.82
C MET A 58 1.60 -14.29 -11.20
N ASP A 59 2.32 -14.15 -12.30
CA ASP A 59 2.74 -12.85 -12.84
C ASP A 59 1.56 -11.97 -13.31
N SER A 60 0.46 -12.63 -13.69
CA SER A 60 -0.74 -11.96 -14.22
C SER A 60 -1.82 -11.72 -13.18
N ILE A 61 -1.64 -12.15 -11.94
CA ILE A 61 -2.66 -12.16 -10.87
C ILE A 61 -3.38 -10.81 -10.70
N TYR A 62 -2.65 -9.71 -10.85
CA TYR A 62 -3.17 -8.35 -10.73
C TYR A 62 -3.39 -7.66 -12.08
N ARG A 63 -2.64 -8.06 -13.12
CA ARG A 63 -2.69 -7.42 -14.44
C ARG A 63 -3.85 -7.92 -15.28
N ASN A 64 -4.07 -9.23 -15.28
CA ASN A 64 -5.12 -9.89 -16.02
C ASN A 64 -5.65 -11.11 -15.26
N PRO A 65 -6.51 -10.91 -14.23
CA PRO A 65 -7.04 -12.01 -13.42
C PRO A 65 -7.74 -13.10 -14.24
N ARG A 66 -8.42 -12.74 -15.33
CA ARG A 66 -9.09 -13.72 -16.21
C ARG A 66 -8.08 -14.65 -16.88
N TYR A 67 -7.00 -14.08 -17.38
CA TYR A 67 -5.90 -14.87 -17.95
C TYR A 67 -5.24 -15.74 -16.89
N ALA A 68 -4.97 -15.21 -15.69
CA ALA A 68 -4.40 -15.95 -14.58
C ALA A 68 -5.27 -17.16 -14.21
N HIS A 69 -6.58 -16.99 -14.11
CA HIS A 69 -7.52 -18.11 -13.89
C HIS A 69 -7.48 -19.14 -15.02
N SER A 70 -7.53 -18.69 -16.29
CA SER A 70 -7.52 -19.58 -17.45
C SER A 70 -6.22 -20.39 -17.54
N ALA A 71 -5.07 -19.78 -17.25
CA ALA A 71 -3.77 -20.45 -17.26
C ALA A 71 -3.69 -21.54 -16.16
N LEU A 72 -4.21 -21.26 -14.95
CA LEU A 72 -4.28 -22.28 -13.91
C LEU A 72 -5.30 -23.37 -14.20
N ASP A 73 -6.42 -23.06 -14.83
CA ASP A 73 -7.39 -24.08 -15.25
C ASP A 73 -6.79 -25.02 -16.30
N GLU A 74 -6.02 -24.51 -17.24
CA GLU A 74 -5.26 -25.32 -18.18
C GLU A 74 -4.21 -26.18 -17.45
N ALA A 75 -3.40 -25.59 -16.56
CA ALA A 75 -2.40 -26.32 -15.77
C ALA A 75 -3.03 -27.44 -14.94
N LEU A 76 -4.16 -27.18 -14.29
CA LEU A 76 -4.92 -28.18 -13.53
C LEU A 76 -5.42 -29.32 -14.40
N SER A 77 -5.87 -29.04 -15.63
CA SER A 77 -6.34 -30.06 -16.57
C SER A 77 -5.24 -31.00 -17.07
N LEU A 78 -4.01 -30.51 -17.12
CA LEU A 78 -2.83 -31.27 -17.57
C LEU A 78 -2.18 -32.09 -16.46
N THR A 79 -2.46 -31.73 -15.18
CA THR A 79 -1.80 -32.33 -14.02
C THR A 79 -2.42 -33.67 -13.64
N LYS A 80 -1.56 -34.69 -13.44
CA LYS A 80 -1.92 -36.03 -12.97
C LYS A 80 -1.41 -36.33 -11.55
N ASP A 81 -0.47 -35.53 -11.08
CA ASP A 81 0.15 -35.61 -9.75
C ASP A 81 -0.74 -34.88 -8.72
N SER A 82 -1.10 -35.56 -7.65
CA SER A 82 -1.99 -35.00 -6.63
C SER A 82 -1.33 -33.84 -5.87
N ASP A 83 -0.06 -33.94 -5.50
CA ASP A 83 0.63 -32.85 -4.77
C ASP A 83 0.68 -31.58 -5.64
N LYS A 84 1.00 -31.75 -6.93
CA LYS A 84 1.04 -30.65 -7.89
C LYS A 84 -0.34 -30.07 -8.15
N TYR A 85 -1.37 -30.90 -8.20
CA TYR A 85 -2.75 -30.47 -8.34
C TYR A 85 -3.16 -29.53 -7.19
N TYR A 86 -2.92 -29.94 -5.95
CA TYR A 86 -3.27 -29.13 -4.78
C TYR A 86 -2.39 -27.88 -4.64
N LYS A 87 -1.12 -27.93 -5.10
CA LYS A 87 -0.27 -26.72 -5.23
C LYS A 87 -0.89 -25.72 -6.20
N LEU A 88 -1.36 -26.14 -7.36
CA LEU A 88 -2.02 -25.27 -8.34
C LEU A 88 -3.37 -24.74 -7.80
N LEU A 89 -4.12 -25.54 -7.03
CA LEU A 89 -5.32 -25.06 -6.34
C LEU A 89 -4.98 -23.97 -5.32
N ALA A 90 -3.87 -24.09 -4.60
CA ALA A 90 -3.41 -23.04 -3.68
C ALA A 90 -3.06 -21.74 -4.43
N ALA A 91 -2.37 -21.83 -5.57
CA ALA A 91 -2.14 -20.70 -6.45
C ALA A 91 -3.46 -20.08 -6.96
N LYS A 92 -4.42 -20.90 -7.38
CA LYS A 92 -5.74 -20.43 -7.82
C LYS A 92 -6.52 -19.74 -6.69
N SER A 93 -6.41 -20.26 -5.47
CA SER A 93 -6.98 -19.63 -4.28
C SER A 93 -6.37 -18.24 -4.04
N GLN A 94 -5.05 -18.07 -4.17
CA GLN A 94 -4.41 -16.77 -4.05
C GLN A 94 -4.97 -15.76 -5.05
N ILE A 95 -5.25 -16.17 -6.30
CA ILE A 95 -5.89 -15.30 -7.29
C ILE A 95 -7.29 -14.88 -6.83
N TYR A 96 -8.10 -15.78 -6.28
CA TYR A 96 -9.41 -15.43 -5.74
C TYR A 96 -9.31 -14.42 -4.59
N PHE A 97 -8.39 -14.62 -3.65
CA PHE A 97 -8.18 -13.68 -2.55
C PHE A 97 -7.69 -12.32 -3.04
N ALA A 98 -6.74 -12.29 -3.97
CA ALA A 98 -6.21 -11.07 -4.58
C ALA A 98 -7.30 -10.25 -5.31
N ASN A 99 -8.30 -10.93 -5.87
CA ASN A 99 -9.43 -10.31 -6.56
C ASN A 99 -10.68 -10.14 -5.69
N SER A 100 -10.55 -10.29 -4.37
CA SER A 100 -11.64 -10.12 -3.39
C SER A 100 -12.81 -11.10 -3.57
N VAL A 101 -12.58 -12.26 -4.19
CA VAL A 101 -13.56 -13.35 -4.35
C VAL A 101 -13.35 -14.38 -3.23
N TYR A 102 -13.51 -13.94 -2.00
CA TYR A 102 -13.11 -14.69 -0.80
C TYR A 102 -13.84 -16.02 -0.64
N ASP A 103 -15.15 -16.09 -0.94
CA ASP A 103 -15.92 -17.31 -0.79
C ASP A 103 -15.34 -18.45 -1.65
N SER A 104 -15.01 -18.18 -2.91
CA SER A 104 -14.36 -19.15 -3.79
C SER A 104 -12.97 -19.53 -3.30
N GLY A 105 -12.20 -18.56 -2.80
CA GLY A 105 -10.90 -18.81 -2.18
C GLY A 105 -10.99 -19.76 -0.99
N PHE A 106 -11.93 -19.54 -0.08
CA PHE A 106 -12.14 -20.41 1.10
C PHE A 106 -12.66 -21.81 0.74
N VAL A 107 -13.46 -21.95 -0.31
CA VAL A 107 -13.86 -23.27 -0.82
C VAL A 107 -12.64 -24.08 -1.25
N LEU A 108 -11.72 -23.46 -2.00
CA LEU A 108 -10.47 -24.14 -2.38
C LEU A 108 -9.59 -24.45 -1.16
N HIS A 109 -9.47 -23.51 -0.20
CA HIS A 109 -8.73 -23.76 1.05
C HIS A 109 -9.24 -25.00 1.79
N ARG A 110 -10.56 -25.13 1.94
CA ARG A 110 -11.16 -26.30 2.58
C ARG A 110 -10.77 -27.60 1.86
N SER A 111 -10.89 -27.62 0.53
CA SER A 111 -10.50 -28.78 -0.28
C SER A 111 -9.02 -29.16 -0.12
N ILE A 112 -8.13 -28.15 0.00
CA ILE A 112 -6.70 -28.39 0.20
C ILE A 112 -6.42 -28.91 1.61
N ILE A 113 -7.07 -28.35 2.63
CA ILE A 113 -6.94 -28.83 4.02
C ILE A 113 -7.42 -30.28 4.12
N ASP A 114 -8.60 -30.61 3.55
CA ASP A 114 -9.14 -31.97 3.51
C ASP A 114 -8.19 -32.96 2.80
N TYR A 115 -7.39 -32.50 1.85
CA TYR A 115 -6.34 -33.31 1.25
C TYR A 115 -5.17 -33.50 2.23
N CYS A 116 -4.66 -32.42 2.82
CA CYS A 116 -3.53 -32.46 3.75
C CYS A 116 -3.81 -33.36 4.96
N ASP A 117 -5.07 -33.41 5.43
CA ASP A 117 -5.49 -34.26 6.55
C ASP A 117 -5.49 -35.76 6.21
N ARG A 118 -5.53 -36.13 4.92
CA ARG A 118 -5.59 -37.51 4.44
C ARG A 118 -4.27 -38.11 4.02
N VAL A 119 -3.23 -37.28 3.91
CA VAL A 119 -1.89 -37.69 3.46
C VAL A 119 -0.87 -37.54 4.59
N PRO A 120 0.22 -38.35 4.59
CA PRO A 120 1.27 -38.17 5.58
C PRO A 120 1.92 -36.78 5.47
N MET A 121 2.25 -36.20 6.63
CA MET A 121 2.99 -34.95 6.67
C MET A 121 4.33 -35.09 5.94
N SER A 122 4.65 -34.13 5.10
CA SER A 122 5.87 -34.08 4.30
C SER A 122 6.25 -32.62 4.05
N PRO A 123 7.50 -32.33 3.62
CA PRO A 123 7.90 -30.97 3.26
C PRO A 123 6.95 -30.28 2.26
N LYS A 124 6.39 -31.03 1.32
CA LYS A 124 5.39 -30.51 0.36
C LYS A 124 4.09 -30.11 1.04
N ILE A 125 3.60 -30.92 1.98
CA ILE A 125 2.36 -30.62 2.73
C ILE A 125 2.56 -29.43 3.65
N HIS A 126 3.70 -29.32 4.32
CA HIS A 126 4.08 -28.13 5.07
C HIS A 126 4.09 -26.88 4.16
N GLY A 127 4.64 -26.98 2.94
CA GLY A 127 4.63 -25.89 1.97
C GLY A 127 3.23 -25.44 1.57
N LEU A 128 2.28 -26.39 1.36
CA LEU A 128 0.88 -26.09 1.09
C LEU A 128 0.23 -25.36 2.27
N LEU A 129 0.32 -25.94 3.47
CA LEU A 129 -0.27 -25.36 4.68
C LEU A 129 0.29 -23.96 4.97
N GLY A 130 1.60 -23.76 4.84
CA GLY A 130 2.22 -22.47 5.02
C GLY A 130 1.73 -21.43 3.99
N THR A 131 1.55 -21.85 2.74
CA THR A 131 1.00 -20.98 1.69
C THR A 131 -0.44 -20.56 2.00
N LEU A 132 -1.29 -21.50 2.45
CA LEU A 132 -2.67 -21.20 2.85
C LEU A 132 -2.73 -20.24 4.03
N LYS A 133 -1.95 -20.50 5.09
CA LYS A 133 -1.90 -19.66 6.29
C LYS A 133 -1.44 -18.23 5.95
N ASN A 134 -0.42 -18.08 5.09
CA ASN A 134 0.02 -16.77 4.62
C ASN A 134 -1.10 -16.04 3.84
N THR A 135 -1.84 -16.75 2.99
CA THR A 135 -2.95 -16.18 2.22
C THR A 135 -4.09 -15.71 3.14
N VAL A 136 -4.41 -16.50 4.18
CA VAL A 136 -5.40 -16.10 5.20
C VAL A 136 -4.89 -14.93 6.05
N GLY A 137 -3.58 -14.88 6.33
CA GLY A 137 -2.94 -13.73 6.96
C GLY A 137 -3.14 -12.45 6.16
N ASN A 138 -2.93 -12.49 4.84
CA ASN A 138 -3.18 -11.36 3.94
C ASN A 138 -4.66 -10.95 3.95
N TYR A 139 -5.60 -11.91 4.01
CA TYR A 139 -7.03 -11.62 4.13
C TYR A 139 -7.37 -10.91 5.46
N TYR A 140 -6.85 -11.38 6.59
CA TYR A 140 -7.04 -10.69 7.87
C TYR A 140 -6.37 -9.32 7.90
N SER A 141 -5.19 -9.19 7.31
CA SER A 141 -4.51 -7.93 7.12
C SER A 141 -5.38 -6.93 6.33
N PHE A 142 -6.01 -7.38 5.25
CA PHE A 142 -6.94 -6.57 4.47
C PHE A 142 -8.17 -6.12 5.29
N LEU A 143 -8.68 -6.96 6.18
CA LEU A 143 -9.79 -6.65 7.08
C LEU A 143 -9.39 -5.80 8.30
N ASP A 144 -8.13 -5.37 8.38
CA ASP A 144 -7.55 -4.63 9.52
C ASP A 144 -7.58 -5.43 10.84
N LYS A 145 -7.63 -6.76 10.75
CA LYS A 145 -7.53 -7.68 11.89
C LYS A 145 -6.08 -8.05 12.13
N THR A 146 -5.31 -7.08 12.62
CA THR A 146 -3.83 -7.16 12.71
C THR A 146 -3.34 -8.34 13.53
N ASP A 147 -3.98 -8.65 14.68
CA ASP A 147 -3.55 -9.75 15.55
C ASP A 147 -3.81 -11.12 14.91
N SER A 148 -4.96 -11.28 14.24
CA SER A 148 -5.26 -12.49 13.49
C SER A 148 -4.29 -12.67 12.30
N ALA A 149 -3.93 -11.58 11.63
CA ALA A 149 -2.94 -11.61 10.55
C ALA A 149 -1.56 -12.06 11.06
N LEU A 150 -1.08 -11.49 12.17
CA LEU A 150 0.20 -11.88 12.79
C LEU A 150 0.22 -13.35 13.21
N LEU A 151 -0.88 -13.85 13.78
CA LEU A 151 -0.99 -15.27 14.13
C LEU A 151 -0.85 -16.15 12.88
N CYS A 152 -1.60 -15.86 11.82
CA CYS A 152 -1.53 -16.60 10.57
C CYS A 152 -0.14 -16.55 9.92
N TYR A 153 0.54 -15.41 9.94
CA TYR A 153 1.91 -15.29 9.43
C TYR A 153 2.92 -16.06 10.28
N SER A 154 2.77 -16.06 11.61
CA SER A 154 3.60 -16.87 12.50
C SER A 154 3.45 -18.36 12.21
N GLU A 155 2.21 -18.82 12.07
CA GLU A 155 1.93 -20.19 11.70
C GLU A 155 2.45 -20.55 10.30
N ALA A 156 2.28 -19.63 9.32
CA ALA A 156 2.81 -19.80 7.97
C ALA A 156 4.35 -19.97 7.99
N TYR A 157 5.04 -19.15 8.79
CA TYR A 157 6.49 -19.26 8.96
C TYR A 157 6.91 -20.61 9.52
N GLN A 158 6.20 -21.15 10.55
CA GLN A 158 6.51 -22.45 11.12
C GLN A 158 6.34 -23.59 10.11
N GLU A 159 5.32 -23.53 9.26
CA GLU A 159 5.08 -24.49 8.20
C GLU A 159 6.16 -24.39 7.08
N ILE A 160 6.41 -23.17 6.60
CA ILE A 160 7.37 -22.95 5.52
C ILE A 160 8.79 -23.39 5.92
N ARG A 161 9.20 -23.22 7.18
CA ARG A 161 10.47 -23.71 7.69
C ARG A 161 10.64 -25.23 7.64
N GLN A 162 9.55 -25.98 7.60
CA GLN A 162 9.56 -27.44 7.50
C GLN A 162 9.34 -27.91 6.05
N SER A 163 9.36 -26.99 5.09
CA SER A 163 9.12 -27.25 3.68
C SER A 163 10.37 -26.98 2.83
N GLU A 164 10.28 -27.30 1.55
CA GLU A 164 11.28 -26.91 0.54
C GLU A 164 11.05 -25.48 -0.02
N MET A 165 10.24 -24.66 0.66
CA MET A 165 9.79 -23.36 0.19
C MET A 165 10.38 -22.19 1.01
N GLU A 166 11.58 -22.35 1.57
CA GLU A 166 12.24 -21.31 2.40
C GLU A 166 12.36 -19.96 1.68
N HIS A 167 12.40 -19.97 0.34
CA HIS A 167 12.39 -18.77 -0.49
C HIS A 167 11.13 -17.88 -0.31
N LYS A 168 10.08 -18.38 0.38
CA LYS A 168 8.88 -17.61 0.75
C LYS A 168 8.97 -16.93 2.12
N ILE A 169 9.99 -17.22 2.92
CA ILE A 169 10.16 -16.62 4.25
C ILE A 169 10.27 -15.08 4.17
N PRO A 170 11.03 -14.49 3.24
CA PRO A 170 11.12 -13.04 3.11
C PRO A 170 9.76 -12.38 2.86
N ASP A 171 8.89 -12.99 2.04
CA ASP A 171 7.55 -12.48 1.78
C ASP A 171 6.72 -12.43 3.08
N ILE A 172 6.84 -13.46 3.94
CA ILE A 172 6.17 -13.50 5.26
C ILE A 172 6.70 -12.39 6.17
N TYR A 173 7.99 -12.17 6.21
CA TYR A 173 8.59 -11.10 7.01
C TYR A 173 8.16 -9.71 6.54
N ILE A 174 8.05 -9.49 5.22
CA ILE A 174 7.52 -8.24 4.66
C ILE A 174 6.07 -8.05 5.09
N ASN A 175 5.23 -9.09 5.00
CA ASN A 175 3.83 -9.02 5.42
C ASN A 175 3.70 -8.67 6.92
N ILE A 176 4.57 -9.24 7.77
CA ILE A 176 4.63 -8.91 9.21
C ILE A 176 5.09 -7.46 9.40
N ALA A 177 6.12 -7.02 8.68
CA ALA A 177 6.61 -5.64 8.74
C ALA A 177 5.50 -4.64 8.38
N ASP A 178 4.65 -4.99 7.42
CA ASP A 178 3.51 -4.18 7.02
C ASP A 178 2.43 -4.06 8.11
N ILE A 179 2.23 -5.11 8.91
CA ILE A 179 1.36 -5.02 10.09
C ILE A 179 1.96 -4.07 11.13
N TYR A 180 3.26 -4.15 11.39
CA TYR A 180 3.91 -3.25 12.35
C TYR A 180 3.90 -1.79 11.87
N ALA A 181 3.97 -1.53 10.56
CA ALA A 181 3.76 -0.19 10.01
C ALA A 181 2.39 0.38 10.39
N ARG A 182 1.33 -0.42 10.31
CA ARG A 182 -0.03 0.01 10.67
C ARG A 182 -0.21 0.23 12.16
N LYS A 183 0.58 -0.45 12.98
CA LYS A 183 0.64 -0.26 14.44
C LYS A 183 1.54 0.91 14.85
N GLY A 184 2.22 1.60 13.91
CA GLY A 184 3.21 2.64 14.21
C GLY A 184 4.52 2.11 14.79
N ALA A 185 4.68 0.79 14.91
CA ALA A 185 5.85 0.15 15.53
C ALA A 185 7.01 0.02 14.53
N TYR A 186 7.59 1.15 14.13
CA TYR A 186 8.59 1.23 13.06
C TYR A 186 9.90 0.51 13.38
N ASP A 187 10.30 0.41 14.65
CA ASP A 187 11.45 -0.39 15.06
C ASP A 187 11.26 -1.88 14.74
N GLN A 188 10.06 -2.40 15.02
CA GLN A 188 9.70 -3.78 14.68
C GLN A 188 9.63 -3.96 13.16
N ARG A 189 9.06 -2.98 12.45
CA ARG A 189 9.04 -2.95 10.98
C ARG A 189 10.46 -3.07 10.41
N ALA A 190 11.39 -2.24 10.87
CA ALA A 190 12.80 -2.27 10.46
C ALA A 190 13.44 -3.64 10.74
N ARG A 191 13.15 -4.22 11.91
CA ARG A 191 13.67 -5.55 12.27
C ARG A 191 13.23 -6.62 11.29
N TYR A 192 11.95 -6.68 10.92
CA TYR A 192 11.44 -7.69 10.00
C TYR A 192 11.94 -7.48 8.56
N PHE A 193 12.06 -6.24 8.08
CA PHE A 193 12.71 -6.00 6.79
C PHE A 193 14.19 -6.42 6.77
N ARG A 194 14.94 -6.19 7.86
CA ARG A 194 16.32 -6.67 7.97
C ARG A 194 16.40 -8.20 8.00
N GLN A 195 15.44 -8.87 8.64
CA GLN A 195 15.35 -10.33 8.58
C GLN A 195 15.04 -10.82 7.16
N ALA A 196 14.12 -10.15 6.45
CA ALA A 196 13.83 -10.44 5.04
C ALA A 196 15.08 -10.27 4.18
N LEU A 197 15.84 -9.19 4.38
CA LEU A 197 17.10 -8.93 3.68
C LEU A 197 18.12 -10.05 3.92
N PHE A 198 18.36 -10.39 5.18
CA PHE A 198 19.32 -11.43 5.55
C PHE A 198 18.97 -12.80 4.93
N VAL A 199 17.69 -13.21 5.00
CA VAL A 199 17.26 -14.48 4.42
C VAL A 199 17.34 -14.44 2.90
N SER A 200 16.96 -13.33 2.26
CA SER A 200 17.03 -13.18 0.80
C SER A 200 18.46 -13.25 0.27
N ASP A 201 19.39 -12.63 0.98
CA ASP A 201 20.81 -12.67 0.65
C ASP A 201 21.38 -14.10 0.82
N SER A 202 21.10 -14.75 1.95
CA SER A 202 21.57 -16.12 2.23
C SER A 202 21.01 -17.16 1.28
N LEU A 203 19.82 -16.95 0.71
CA LEU A 203 19.22 -17.83 -0.30
C LEU A 203 19.56 -17.44 -1.74
N GLY A 204 20.29 -16.36 -1.97
CA GLY A 204 20.65 -15.87 -3.30
C GLY A 204 19.45 -15.42 -4.14
N ILE A 205 18.39 -14.91 -3.51
CA ILE A 205 17.15 -14.47 -4.18
C ILE A 205 16.97 -12.95 -4.17
N MET A 206 18.05 -12.20 -4.00
CA MET A 206 18.01 -10.73 -3.95
C MET A 206 17.46 -10.11 -5.23
N ASP A 207 17.68 -10.70 -6.40
CA ASP A 207 17.13 -10.17 -7.68
C ASP A 207 15.62 -9.97 -7.64
N ARG A 208 14.91 -10.81 -6.89
CA ARG A 208 13.46 -10.71 -6.70
C ARG A 208 13.09 -9.81 -5.52
N MET A 209 13.87 -9.85 -4.45
CA MET A 209 13.47 -9.32 -3.14
C MET A 209 14.06 -7.96 -2.81
N SER A 210 15.09 -7.51 -3.54
CA SER A 210 15.82 -6.27 -3.24
C SER A 210 14.91 -5.03 -3.24
N PHE A 211 14.12 -4.83 -4.29
CA PHE A 211 13.25 -3.64 -4.39
C PHE A 211 12.25 -3.53 -3.24
N PRO A 212 11.36 -4.53 -2.96
CA PRO A 212 10.41 -4.41 -1.87
C PRO A 212 11.08 -4.23 -0.50
N ILE A 213 12.24 -4.87 -0.27
CA ILE A 213 12.97 -4.76 0.99
C ILE A 213 13.61 -3.37 1.13
N TYR A 214 14.36 -2.90 0.12
CA TYR A 214 15.01 -1.60 0.17
C TYR A 214 14.00 -0.46 0.23
N PHE A 215 12.94 -0.55 -0.57
CA PHE A 215 11.86 0.42 -0.53
C PHE A 215 11.20 0.46 0.86
N GLY A 216 10.85 -0.70 1.43
CA GLY A 216 10.26 -0.80 2.76
C GLY A 216 11.18 -0.28 3.88
N LEU A 217 12.51 -0.52 3.79
CA LEU A 217 13.48 0.06 4.72
C LEU A 217 13.57 1.58 4.55
N GLY A 218 13.59 2.08 3.32
CA GLY A 218 13.59 3.51 3.03
C GLY A 218 12.42 4.24 3.69
N GLU A 219 11.21 3.71 3.53
CA GLU A 219 10.02 4.23 4.20
C GLU A 219 10.09 4.12 5.72
N THR A 220 10.58 2.98 6.22
CA THR A 220 10.68 2.76 7.67
C THR A 220 11.60 3.77 8.33
N TYR A 221 12.78 3.99 7.77
CA TYR A 221 13.73 4.97 8.30
C TYR A 221 13.28 6.42 8.11
N MET A 222 12.50 6.72 7.07
CA MET A 222 11.83 8.02 6.94
C MET A 222 10.89 8.29 8.11
N GLU A 223 10.10 7.32 8.53
CA GLU A 223 9.21 7.47 9.70
C GLU A 223 9.96 7.58 11.01
N LEU A 224 11.06 6.84 11.16
CA LEU A 224 11.98 6.95 12.30
C LEU A 224 12.79 8.27 12.30
N ARG A 225 12.62 9.11 11.27
CA ARG A 225 13.40 10.35 11.06
C ARG A 225 14.90 10.15 10.89
N ASP A 226 15.33 8.94 10.59
CA ASP A 226 16.69 8.66 10.14
C ASP A 226 16.78 8.86 8.61
N PHE A 227 16.90 10.13 8.23
CA PHE A 227 16.88 10.52 6.83
C PHE A 227 18.11 10.01 6.06
N ASP A 228 19.24 9.78 6.71
CA ASP A 228 20.44 9.26 6.06
C ASP A 228 20.26 7.79 5.67
N LEU A 229 19.79 6.95 6.57
CA LEU A 229 19.45 5.56 6.25
C LEU A 229 18.29 5.47 5.28
N SER A 230 17.28 6.32 5.41
CA SER A 230 16.17 6.37 4.48
C SER A 230 16.65 6.65 3.05
N ASP A 231 17.49 7.67 2.85
CA ASP A 231 18.05 8.01 1.55
C ASP A 231 18.91 6.89 0.98
N HIS A 232 19.74 6.29 1.83
CA HIS A 232 20.56 5.14 1.43
C HIS A 232 19.70 4.01 0.82
N PHE A 233 18.65 3.60 1.50
CA PHE A 233 17.79 2.51 1.04
C PHE A 233 16.93 2.91 -0.16
N TYR A 234 16.43 4.13 -0.20
CA TYR A 234 15.73 4.63 -1.39
C TYR A 234 16.61 4.65 -2.64
N ARG A 235 17.90 5.04 -2.52
CA ARG A 235 18.84 4.97 -3.65
C ARG A 235 19.11 3.55 -4.12
N LEU A 236 19.11 2.58 -3.21
CA LEU A 236 19.23 1.17 -3.59
C LEU A 236 17.99 0.71 -4.37
N ALA A 237 16.79 1.03 -3.89
CA ALA A 237 15.54 0.70 -4.58
C ALA A 237 15.42 1.42 -5.93
N GLU A 238 15.87 2.66 -6.03
CA GLU A 238 15.81 3.48 -7.25
C GLU A 238 16.56 2.84 -8.43
N LYS A 239 17.65 2.13 -8.18
CA LYS A 239 18.44 1.44 -9.23
C LYS A 239 17.61 0.43 -10.03
N GLU A 240 16.55 -0.10 -9.41
CA GLU A 240 15.68 -1.10 -10.03
C GLU A 240 14.37 -0.52 -10.56
N LEU A 241 14.15 0.78 -10.38
CA LEU A 241 12.86 1.41 -10.63
C LEU A 241 12.39 1.27 -12.07
N ASP A 242 13.30 1.33 -13.05
CA ASP A 242 12.95 1.24 -14.47
C ASP A 242 12.36 -0.12 -14.85
N SER A 243 12.77 -1.20 -14.20
CA SER A 243 12.26 -2.55 -14.40
C SER A 243 10.90 -2.79 -13.73
N ARG A 244 10.47 -1.88 -12.85
CA ARG A 244 9.26 -2.06 -12.04
C ARG A 244 7.98 -1.70 -12.81
N ASN A 245 6.88 -2.23 -12.30
CA ASN A 245 5.56 -1.92 -12.84
C ASN A 245 5.13 -0.49 -12.48
N LEU A 246 4.06 0.00 -13.11
CA LEU A 246 3.61 1.39 -12.92
C LEU A 246 3.17 1.69 -11.48
N SER A 247 2.60 0.72 -10.75
CA SER A 247 2.19 0.92 -9.37
C SER A 247 3.40 1.10 -8.46
N GLU A 248 4.42 0.24 -8.60
CA GLU A 248 5.66 0.36 -7.85
C GLU A 248 6.37 1.68 -8.16
N LYS A 249 6.41 2.09 -9.45
CA LYS A 249 6.96 3.39 -9.87
C LYS A 249 6.21 4.56 -9.24
N PHE A 250 4.88 4.53 -9.28
CA PHE A 250 4.05 5.56 -8.65
C PHE A 250 4.32 5.63 -7.15
N THR A 251 4.25 4.48 -6.48
CA THR A 251 4.47 4.36 -5.04
C THR A 251 5.84 4.90 -4.64
N PHE A 252 6.89 4.47 -5.34
CA PHE A 252 8.24 4.93 -5.09
C PHE A 252 8.37 6.45 -5.26
N CYS A 253 7.89 7.01 -6.38
CA CYS A 253 7.97 8.45 -6.64
C CYS A 253 7.20 9.25 -5.58
N ASN A 254 6.02 8.77 -5.17
CA ASN A 254 5.22 9.42 -4.14
C ASN A 254 5.95 9.40 -2.77
N SER A 255 6.53 8.28 -2.38
CA SER A 255 7.28 8.15 -1.13
C SER A 255 8.58 8.95 -1.13
N ARG A 256 9.26 9.06 -2.28
CA ARG A 256 10.42 9.96 -2.44
C ARG A 256 10.02 11.41 -2.29
N GLY A 257 8.86 11.81 -2.85
CA GLY A 257 8.27 13.13 -2.62
C GLY A 257 8.02 13.40 -1.14
N ASN A 258 7.41 12.43 -0.44
CA ASN A 258 7.18 12.52 1.01
C ASN A 258 8.49 12.63 1.80
N TYR A 259 9.53 11.89 1.43
CA TYR A 259 10.83 11.99 2.07
C TYR A 259 11.36 13.44 2.10
N TYR A 260 11.37 14.12 0.95
CA TYR A 260 11.79 15.51 0.87
C TYR A 260 10.79 16.47 1.55
N TYR A 261 9.49 16.18 1.49
CA TYR A 261 8.48 16.94 2.22
C TYR A 261 8.75 16.92 3.73
N TYR A 262 9.11 15.75 4.29
CA TYR A 262 9.44 15.64 5.72
C TYR A 262 10.72 16.33 6.15
N LYS A 263 11.64 16.48 5.22
CA LYS A 263 12.84 17.30 5.41
C LYS A 263 12.57 18.79 5.23
N GLU A 264 11.33 19.18 4.89
CA GLU A 264 10.95 20.54 4.52
C GLU A 264 11.70 21.05 3.27
N GLU A 265 12.27 20.15 2.48
CA GLU A 265 12.94 20.42 1.21
C GLU A 265 11.91 20.39 0.06
N TYR A 266 10.97 21.34 0.07
CA TYR A 266 9.79 21.32 -0.82
C TYR A 266 10.14 21.45 -2.30
N ALA A 267 11.21 22.18 -2.64
CA ALA A 267 11.69 22.30 -4.00
C ALA A 267 12.16 20.95 -4.56
N GLU A 268 12.77 20.12 -3.72
CA GLU A 268 13.21 18.76 -4.06
C GLU A 268 12.04 17.75 -4.07
N ALA A 269 11.01 17.98 -3.27
CA ALA A 269 9.81 17.14 -3.25
C ALA A 269 8.99 17.27 -4.54
N LEU A 270 8.87 18.47 -5.08
CA LEU A 270 8.02 18.80 -6.23
C LEU A 270 8.27 17.92 -7.46
N PRO A 271 9.51 17.74 -7.97
CA PRO A 271 9.77 16.90 -9.13
C PRO A 271 9.35 15.44 -8.93
N TRP A 272 9.41 14.91 -7.71
CA TRP A 272 8.99 13.55 -7.41
C TRP A 272 7.46 13.38 -7.46
N PHE A 273 6.70 14.33 -6.93
CA PHE A 273 5.24 14.30 -7.05
C PHE A 273 4.77 14.53 -8.49
N LEU A 274 5.47 15.36 -9.26
CA LEU A 274 5.21 15.50 -10.70
C LEU A 274 5.47 14.17 -11.43
N LYS A 275 6.60 13.49 -11.14
CA LYS A 275 6.93 12.19 -11.73
C LYS A 275 5.89 11.12 -11.34
N ALA A 276 5.45 11.09 -10.09
CA ALA A 276 4.37 10.19 -9.65
C ALA A 276 3.09 10.41 -10.47
N ARG A 277 2.70 11.67 -10.69
CA ARG A 277 1.53 12.04 -11.50
C ARG A 277 1.69 11.61 -12.97
N GLU A 278 2.86 11.79 -13.56
CA GLU A 278 3.13 11.38 -14.94
C GLU A 278 3.02 9.86 -15.13
N VAL A 279 3.46 9.09 -14.14
CA VAL A 279 3.34 7.62 -14.16
C VAL A 279 1.89 7.16 -14.22
N VAL A 280 0.97 7.79 -13.47
CA VAL A 280 -0.42 7.33 -13.38
C VAL A 280 -1.35 7.97 -14.41
N ARG A 281 -1.00 9.11 -14.97
CA ARG A 281 -1.84 9.86 -15.92
C ARG A 281 -2.26 9.07 -17.16
N PRO A 282 -1.39 8.27 -17.81
CA PRO A 282 -1.75 7.49 -18.99
C PRO A 282 -2.66 6.30 -18.72
N THR A 283 -2.83 5.92 -17.45
CA THR A 283 -3.45 4.65 -17.06
C THR A 283 -4.94 4.78 -16.73
N HIS A 284 -5.51 5.98 -16.84
CA HIS A 284 -6.90 6.29 -16.43
C HIS A 284 -7.19 5.92 -14.95
N MET A 285 -6.16 5.93 -14.12
CA MET A 285 -6.26 5.71 -12.68
C MET A 285 -6.62 7.02 -11.99
N ASP A 286 -7.84 7.48 -12.22
CA ASP A 286 -8.28 8.81 -11.79
C ASP A 286 -8.12 9.04 -10.29
N PHE A 287 -8.31 8.01 -9.47
CA PHE A 287 -8.09 8.11 -8.04
C PHE A 287 -6.66 8.56 -7.70
N TYR A 288 -5.66 7.86 -8.24
CA TYR A 288 -4.24 8.17 -7.96
C TYR A 288 -3.81 9.49 -8.58
N THR A 289 -4.32 9.81 -9.78
CA THR A 289 -4.10 11.11 -10.40
C THR A 289 -4.57 12.23 -9.48
N ASN A 290 -5.76 12.09 -8.87
CA ASN A 290 -6.29 13.10 -7.97
C ASN A 290 -5.64 13.10 -6.58
N VAL A 291 -5.07 12.00 -6.12
CA VAL A 291 -4.15 12.00 -4.98
C VAL A 291 -2.91 12.85 -5.28
N CYS A 292 -2.30 12.70 -6.46
CA CYS A 292 -1.18 13.57 -6.88
C CYS A 292 -1.59 15.05 -6.92
N GLU A 293 -2.81 15.38 -7.35
CA GLU A 293 -3.27 16.77 -7.38
C GLU A 293 -3.31 17.37 -5.96
N ILE A 294 -3.69 16.58 -4.94
CA ILE A 294 -3.62 17.04 -3.54
C ILE A 294 -2.16 17.27 -3.14
N ASN A 295 -1.24 16.31 -3.40
CA ASN A 295 0.18 16.43 -3.03
C ASN A 295 0.82 17.66 -3.65
N LEU A 296 0.56 17.88 -4.94
CA LEU A 296 1.06 19.06 -5.64
C LEU A 296 0.46 20.34 -5.05
N GLY A 297 -0.83 20.35 -4.72
CA GLY A 297 -1.48 21.48 -4.08
C GLY A 297 -0.84 21.82 -2.73
N GLU A 298 -0.54 20.81 -1.91
CA GLU A 298 0.13 20.97 -0.61
C GLU A 298 1.56 21.50 -0.78
N ILE A 299 2.35 20.93 -1.68
CA ILE A 299 3.73 21.38 -1.94
C ILE A 299 3.75 22.82 -2.41
N TYR A 300 2.90 23.20 -3.35
CA TYR A 300 2.82 24.58 -3.81
C TYR A 300 2.37 25.54 -2.70
N LEU A 301 1.47 25.08 -1.80
CA LEU A 301 1.08 25.85 -0.62
C LEU A 301 2.24 26.05 0.37
N CYS A 302 3.07 25.03 0.58
CA CYS A 302 4.29 25.13 1.40
C CYS A 302 5.34 26.07 0.78
N MET A 303 5.38 26.15 -0.56
CA MET A 303 6.28 27.04 -1.30
C MET A 303 5.71 28.46 -1.49
N ASP A 304 4.57 28.81 -0.88
CA ASP A 304 3.85 30.07 -1.05
C ASP A 304 3.43 30.40 -2.51
N GLN A 305 3.36 29.39 -3.38
CA GLN A 305 2.87 29.51 -4.74
C GLN A 305 1.34 29.33 -4.79
N LEU A 306 0.62 30.34 -4.27
CA LEU A 306 -0.81 30.23 -3.93
C LEU A 306 -1.70 29.94 -5.14
N ASP A 307 -1.40 30.47 -6.32
CA ASP A 307 -2.19 30.22 -7.54
C ASP A 307 -2.08 28.77 -8.00
N SER A 308 -0.87 28.21 -7.99
CA SER A 308 -0.64 26.80 -8.28
C SER A 308 -1.32 25.90 -7.24
N ALA A 309 -1.17 26.23 -5.96
CA ALA A 309 -1.84 25.51 -4.87
C ALA A 309 -3.36 25.48 -5.09
N ARG A 310 -3.97 26.63 -5.37
CA ARG A 310 -5.42 26.75 -5.65
C ARG A 310 -5.83 25.86 -6.81
N PHE A 311 -5.10 25.92 -7.92
CA PHE A 311 -5.39 25.12 -9.12
C PHE A 311 -5.44 23.62 -8.83
N TYR A 312 -4.42 23.09 -8.15
CA TYR A 312 -4.32 21.67 -7.84
C TYR A 312 -5.33 21.22 -6.77
N LEU A 313 -5.50 21.99 -5.70
CA LEU A 313 -6.46 21.69 -4.65
C LEU A 313 -7.91 21.70 -5.16
N GLU A 314 -8.27 22.60 -6.10
CA GLU A 314 -9.59 22.62 -6.71
C GLU A 314 -9.85 21.40 -7.59
N LYS A 315 -8.85 20.91 -8.31
CA LYS A 315 -8.98 19.66 -9.08
C LYS A 315 -9.25 18.46 -8.18
N GLY A 316 -8.42 18.27 -7.16
CA GLY A 316 -8.60 17.19 -6.20
C GLY A 316 -9.96 17.29 -5.50
N PHE A 317 -10.35 18.50 -5.08
CA PHE A 317 -11.62 18.71 -4.40
C PHE A 317 -12.82 18.32 -5.26
N ARG A 318 -12.88 18.75 -6.52
CA ARG A 318 -13.97 18.37 -7.44
C ARG A 318 -14.11 16.86 -7.59
N TYR A 319 -13.01 16.16 -7.76
CA TYR A 319 -13.02 14.70 -7.89
C TYR A 319 -13.54 14.03 -6.61
N PHE A 320 -12.91 14.27 -5.48
CA PHE A 320 -13.25 13.60 -4.23
C PHE A 320 -14.63 14.01 -3.68
N HIS A 321 -15.10 15.20 -4.00
CA HIS A 321 -16.47 15.64 -3.69
C HIS A 321 -17.50 14.82 -4.47
N THR A 322 -17.27 14.58 -5.78
CA THR A 322 -18.16 13.74 -6.61
C THR A 322 -18.31 12.32 -6.06
N TYR A 323 -17.25 11.77 -5.49
CA TYR A 323 -17.25 10.42 -4.91
C TYR A 323 -17.52 10.41 -3.39
N ASN A 324 -17.80 11.55 -2.78
CA ASN A 324 -18.04 11.71 -1.35
C ASN A 324 -16.97 11.01 -0.48
N ASN A 325 -15.69 11.17 -0.84
CA ASN A 325 -14.58 10.61 -0.07
C ASN A 325 -14.27 11.53 1.11
N LYS A 326 -14.86 11.22 2.27
CA LYS A 326 -14.80 12.06 3.48
C LYS A 326 -13.36 12.31 3.95
N THR A 327 -12.49 11.31 3.89
CA THR A 327 -11.09 11.44 4.32
C THR A 327 -10.32 12.42 3.44
N ALA A 328 -10.42 12.27 2.11
CA ALA A 328 -9.80 13.20 1.16
C ALA A 328 -10.39 14.61 1.28
N LEU A 329 -11.71 14.73 1.51
CA LEU A 329 -12.37 16.00 1.69
C LEU A 329 -11.97 16.69 3.00
N TYR A 330 -11.77 15.94 4.07
CA TYR A 330 -11.22 16.49 5.32
C TYR A 330 -9.84 17.13 5.06
N HIS A 331 -8.95 16.40 4.37
CA HIS A 331 -7.62 16.88 4.01
C HIS A 331 -7.70 18.13 3.12
N LEU A 332 -8.43 18.02 2.00
CA LEU A 332 -8.58 19.11 1.03
C LEU A 332 -9.17 20.38 1.64
N THR A 333 -10.20 20.26 2.48
CA THR A 333 -10.78 21.44 3.16
C THR A 333 -9.81 22.03 4.17
N THR A 334 -8.96 21.22 4.78
CA THR A 334 -7.88 21.71 5.66
C THR A 334 -6.84 22.51 4.88
N LEU A 335 -6.34 22.00 3.74
CA LEU A 335 -5.38 22.69 2.89
C LEU A 335 -5.97 23.94 2.24
N LYS A 336 -7.22 23.88 1.76
CA LYS A 336 -7.94 25.06 1.21
C LYS A 336 -8.17 26.13 2.28
N ALA A 337 -8.38 25.73 3.53
CA ALA A 337 -8.45 26.69 4.64
C ALA A 337 -7.08 27.32 4.93
N SER A 338 -5.99 26.57 4.87
CA SER A 338 -4.63 27.12 4.96
C SER A 338 -4.37 28.13 3.85
N LEU A 339 -4.77 27.80 2.62
CA LEU A 339 -4.68 28.70 1.47
C LEU A 339 -5.48 30.00 1.71
N ALA A 340 -6.73 29.88 2.13
CA ALA A 340 -7.59 31.03 2.40
C ALA A 340 -7.04 31.94 3.52
N LEU A 341 -6.43 31.36 4.56
CA LEU A 341 -5.75 32.14 5.62
C LEU A 341 -4.53 32.91 5.06
N LYS A 342 -3.71 32.28 4.20
CA LYS A 342 -2.59 32.94 3.54
C LYS A 342 -3.04 34.09 2.62
N GLU A 343 -4.22 33.96 2.01
CA GLU A 343 -4.86 34.98 1.17
C GLU A 343 -5.60 36.07 1.98
N GLY A 344 -5.59 35.98 3.31
CA GLY A 344 -6.29 36.92 4.20
C GLY A 344 -7.82 36.70 4.27
N ASN A 345 -8.36 35.64 3.68
CA ASN A 345 -9.79 35.34 3.66
C ASN A 345 -10.17 34.41 4.85
N SER A 346 -10.16 35.01 6.05
CA SER A 346 -10.47 34.28 7.29
C SER A 346 -11.91 33.72 7.34
N GLY A 347 -12.88 34.42 6.69
CA GLY A 347 -14.26 33.95 6.63
C GLY A 347 -14.41 32.64 5.87
N LEU A 348 -13.81 32.53 4.68
CA LEU A 348 -13.78 31.30 3.88
C LEU A 348 -13.02 30.19 4.61
N ALA A 349 -11.89 30.51 5.23
CA ALA A 349 -11.12 29.55 5.98
C ALA A 349 -11.96 28.89 7.09
N TYR A 350 -12.67 29.70 7.88
CA TYR A 350 -13.52 29.18 8.95
C TYR A 350 -14.69 28.34 8.41
N GLN A 351 -15.32 28.74 7.31
CA GLN A 351 -16.37 27.96 6.67
C GLN A 351 -15.85 26.57 6.24
N LEU A 352 -14.67 26.49 5.63
CA LEU A 352 -14.03 25.25 5.22
C LEU A 352 -13.69 24.36 6.42
N LEU A 353 -13.17 24.96 7.51
CA LEU A 353 -12.80 24.22 8.72
C LEU A 353 -14.01 23.70 9.51
N ARG A 354 -15.21 24.19 9.26
CA ARG A 354 -16.44 23.64 9.84
C ARG A 354 -17.05 22.51 9.04
N SER A 355 -16.56 22.26 7.82
CA SER A 355 -17.02 21.14 6.99
C SER A 355 -16.17 19.90 7.25
N TYR A 356 -16.74 18.71 7.04
CA TYR A 356 -16.04 17.43 7.15
C TYR A 356 -15.22 17.29 8.46
N THR A 357 -15.88 17.42 9.61
CA THR A 357 -15.24 17.46 10.92
C THR A 357 -15.02 16.09 11.57
N ASP A 358 -15.53 15.03 10.97
CA ASP A 358 -15.32 13.66 11.45
C ASP A 358 -13.85 13.25 11.32
N THR A 359 -13.24 12.88 12.43
CA THR A 359 -11.82 12.50 12.51
C THR A 359 -11.59 10.99 12.53
N VAL A 360 -12.64 10.18 12.40
CA VAL A 360 -12.50 8.71 12.35
C VAL A 360 -11.71 8.30 11.11
N GLY A 361 -10.56 7.69 11.32
CA GLY A 361 -9.67 7.26 10.25
C GLY A 361 -8.87 8.39 9.58
N ILE A 362 -8.86 9.60 10.17
CA ILE A 362 -8.00 10.71 9.75
C ILE A 362 -6.65 10.60 10.45
N ASP A 363 -5.59 10.85 9.68
CA ASP A 363 -4.25 10.94 10.25
C ASP A 363 -4.16 12.03 11.33
N PRO A 364 -3.62 11.72 12.52
CA PRO A 364 -3.45 12.71 13.58
C PRO A 364 -2.70 13.97 13.15
N LYS A 365 -1.72 13.85 12.23
CA LYS A 365 -0.97 15.00 11.70
C LYS A 365 -1.88 15.97 10.92
N MET A 366 -2.85 15.44 10.17
CA MET A 366 -3.85 16.29 9.49
C MET A 366 -4.79 16.98 10.48
N VAL A 367 -5.13 16.32 11.56
CA VAL A 367 -5.89 16.94 12.65
C VAL A 367 -5.10 18.08 13.27
N VAL A 368 -3.79 17.91 13.47
CA VAL A 368 -2.89 18.98 13.96
C VAL A 368 -2.89 20.18 13.03
N ILE A 369 -2.74 19.98 11.71
CA ILE A 369 -2.75 21.07 10.72
C ILE A 369 -4.10 21.81 10.77
N ARG A 370 -5.20 21.09 10.81
CA ARG A 370 -6.55 21.70 10.90
C ARG A 370 -6.72 22.49 12.20
N ASN A 371 -6.29 21.96 13.32
CA ASN A 371 -6.34 22.66 14.60
C ASN A 371 -5.45 23.91 14.60
N LYS A 372 -4.25 23.86 13.98
CA LYS A 372 -3.40 25.06 13.79
C LYS A 372 -4.11 26.15 12.97
N ASN A 373 -4.84 25.75 11.91
CA ASN A 373 -5.64 26.71 11.14
C ASN A 373 -6.77 27.33 11.98
N LEU A 374 -7.45 26.52 12.79
CA LEU A 374 -8.49 27.02 13.71
C LEU A 374 -7.90 27.92 14.80
N GLN A 375 -6.78 27.56 15.38
CA GLN A 375 -6.03 28.38 16.32
C GLN A 375 -5.69 29.74 15.71
N ASN A 376 -5.13 29.76 14.50
CA ASN A 376 -4.79 31.00 13.80
C ASN A 376 -6.01 31.85 13.52
N TYR A 377 -7.10 31.24 13.04
CA TYR A 377 -8.35 31.97 12.82
C TYR A 377 -8.86 32.62 14.10
N PHE A 378 -8.95 31.88 15.21
CA PHE A 378 -9.44 32.43 16.47
C PHE A 378 -8.51 33.48 17.08
N ALA A 379 -7.20 33.32 16.92
CA ALA A 379 -6.24 34.33 17.35
C ALA A 379 -6.39 35.65 16.55
N THR A 380 -6.56 35.57 15.23
CA THR A 380 -6.75 36.74 14.37
C THR A 380 -8.09 37.43 14.57
N THR A 381 -9.12 36.70 15.02
CA THR A 381 -10.44 37.25 15.33
C THR A 381 -10.60 37.70 16.78
N GLY A 382 -9.54 37.61 17.61
CA GLY A 382 -9.53 38.04 19.02
C GLY A 382 -10.15 37.05 20.01
N ASP A 383 -10.52 35.86 19.58
CA ASP A 383 -11.03 34.80 20.46
C ASP A 383 -9.85 33.93 20.99
N PHE A 384 -9.05 34.55 21.84
CA PHE A 384 -7.85 33.91 22.39
C PHE A 384 -8.16 32.68 23.24
N ARG A 385 -9.36 32.58 23.81
CA ARG A 385 -9.77 31.39 24.57
C ARG A 385 -9.85 30.16 23.66
N ARG A 386 -10.58 30.27 22.53
CA ARG A 386 -10.65 29.16 21.59
C ARG A 386 -9.31 28.89 20.91
N ALA A 387 -8.54 29.91 20.62
CA ALA A 387 -7.17 29.72 20.11
C ALA A 387 -6.33 28.85 21.06
N TYR A 388 -6.35 29.12 22.36
CA TYR A 388 -5.65 28.35 23.37
C TYR A 388 -6.20 26.91 23.51
N GLU A 389 -7.51 26.71 23.42
CA GLU A 389 -8.14 25.38 23.42
C GLU A 389 -7.60 24.50 22.27
N TYR A 390 -7.45 25.04 21.04
CA TYR A 390 -6.88 24.30 19.92
C TYR A 390 -5.38 24.06 20.07
N GLN A 391 -4.63 24.99 20.63
CA GLN A 391 -3.23 24.80 20.94
C GLN A 391 -3.03 23.63 21.93
N THR A 392 -3.84 23.59 22.99
CA THR A 392 -3.79 22.51 23.98
C THR A 392 -4.13 21.14 23.36
N LYS A 393 -5.17 21.09 22.50
CA LYS A 393 -5.52 19.87 21.76
C LYS A 393 -4.36 19.37 20.91
N ASN A 394 -3.66 20.28 20.22
CA ASN A 394 -2.50 19.90 19.41
C ASN A 394 -1.34 19.37 20.25
N SER A 395 -1.05 19.99 21.38
CA SER A 395 0.02 19.51 22.27
C SER A 395 -0.23 18.06 22.73
N VAL A 396 -1.48 17.68 22.99
CA VAL A 396 -1.84 16.30 23.34
C VAL A 396 -1.60 15.35 22.16
N ILE A 397 -2.05 15.72 20.95
CA ILE A 397 -1.90 14.87 19.74
C ILE A 397 -0.42 14.74 19.39
N GLU A 398 0.35 15.84 19.41
CA GLU A 398 1.78 15.84 19.07
C GLU A 398 2.59 15.01 20.08
N ASN A 399 2.23 15.03 21.36
CA ASN A 399 2.87 14.18 22.37
C ASN A 399 2.57 12.70 22.14
N ASN A 400 1.33 12.35 21.78
CA ASN A 400 0.99 10.97 21.44
C ASN A 400 1.76 10.48 20.20
N ILE A 401 1.87 11.31 19.15
CA ILE A 401 2.66 10.99 17.94
C ILE A 401 4.15 10.75 18.27
N ARG A 402 4.70 11.44 19.29
CA ARG A 402 6.11 11.28 19.70
C ARG A 402 6.35 10.09 20.61
N SER A 403 5.32 9.63 21.32
CA SER A 403 5.41 8.53 22.28
C SER A 403 5.13 7.15 21.64
N GLU A 404 4.62 7.11 20.44
CA GLU A 404 4.46 5.92 19.59
C GLU A 404 5.72 5.67 18.76
#